data_f1795682066f9cf87616732bd132d627
#
_entry.id   f1795682066f9cf87616732bd132d627
#
_cell.length_a   1.000
_cell.length_b   1.000
_cell.length_c   1.000
_cell.angle_alpha   90.00
_cell.angle_beta   90.00
_cell.angle_gamma   90.00
#
_symmetry.space_group_name_H-M   'P 1'
#
loop_
_entity.id
_entity.type
_entity.pdbx_description
1 polymer ?
#
loop_
_entity_poly.entity_id
_entity_poly.type
_entity_poly.pdbx_seq_one_letter_code
_entity_poly.pdbx_strand_id
1 'polypeptide(L)'
;EYTGMTVSFNRDTHDPNYVVWELTREEANGTVPRTDNFMADENVPGSALPTDYRNSGYDRGHMAPAGDMKWHVQAMRESFYMTNMCPQSPDLNRGAWEKLEEKCRTKAREDESLIIICGPIFDESGPAARIGQTGVAVPQRFFKVILAPKAERPYAIGFIMPNGYVEGGMQEAAVSVDEVEAITGYDFFSALPDDTEELLESRCDFQTFSRSSAPRTTKSTYSDDELRQLRKLRELLR
;
A
#
# COMPACT_ATOMS: atom_id res chain seq x y z
N GLU A 1 -2.84 16.15 3.30
CA GLU A 1 -4.02 15.43 2.80
C GLU A 1 -4.29 15.82 1.37
N TYR A 2 -4.61 14.86 0.53
CA TYR A 2 -4.97 15.00 -0.87
C TYR A 2 -6.38 14.44 -1.10
N THR A 3 -6.91 14.64 -2.30
CA THR A 3 -8.28 14.19 -2.64
C THR A 3 -8.49 12.68 -2.49
N GLY A 4 -7.49 11.88 -2.83
CA GLY A 4 -7.59 10.41 -2.81
C GLY A 4 -6.63 9.71 -1.86
N MET A 5 -5.79 10.42 -1.11
CA MET A 5 -4.79 9.82 -0.23
C MET A 5 -4.33 10.79 0.85
N THR A 6 -3.81 10.25 1.94
CA THR A 6 -3.08 10.98 2.97
C THR A 6 -1.62 10.55 2.95
N VAL A 7 -0.69 11.51 2.98
CA VAL A 7 0.75 11.27 2.94
C VAL A 7 1.39 11.79 4.23
N SER A 8 2.11 10.93 4.93
CA SER A 8 3.06 11.33 5.96
C SER A 8 4.42 11.54 5.29
N PHE A 9 4.88 12.77 5.15
CA PHE A 9 6.09 13.11 4.41
C PHE A 9 7.29 13.34 5.33
N ASN A 10 8.45 12.79 4.97
CA ASN A 10 9.70 12.93 5.67
C ASN A 10 10.63 13.88 4.90
N ARG A 11 10.97 15.02 5.52
CA ARG A 11 11.82 16.05 4.90
C ARG A 11 13.31 15.66 4.89
N ASP A 12 13.73 14.75 5.74
CA ASP A 12 15.14 14.34 5.83
C ASP A 12 15.49 13.28 4.77
N THR A 13 14.52 12.43 4.44
CA THR A 13 14.66 11.43 3.38
C THR A 13 14.13 11.91 2.04
N HIS A 14 13.29 12.95 2.03
CA HIS A 14 12.55 13.44 0.85
C HIS A 14 11.59 12.43 0.23
N ASP A 15 11.12 11.48 1.06
CA ASP A 15 10.18 10.42 0.73
C ASP A 15 8.96 10.46 1.65
N PRO A 16 7.83 9.83 1.34
CA PRO A 16 6.81 9.58 2.33
C PRO A 16 7.31 8.60 3.40
N ASN A 17 6.94 8.81 4.67
CA ASN A 17 7.03 7.78 5.69
C ASN A 17 6.04 6.65 5.38
N TYR A 18 4.83 7.05 5.04
CA TYR A 18 3.77 6.17 4.52
C TYR A 18 2.73 6.99 3.75
N VAL A 19 1.97 6.29 2.94
CA VAL A 19 0.78 6.79 2.25
C VAL A 19 -0.38 5.87 2.56
N VAL A 20 -1.55 6.44 2.89
CA VAL A 20 -2.78 5.71 3.20
C VAL A 20 -3.93 6.18 2.32
N TRP A 21 -4.75 5.23 1.83
CA TRP A 21 -5.98 5.51 1.09
C TRP A 21 -7.00 4.39 1.27
N GLU A 22 -8.26 4.73 1.13
CA GLU A 22 -9.30 3.74 0.86
C GLU A 22 -9.40 3.53 -0.65
N LEU A 23 -9.65 2.31 -1.07
CA LEU A 23 -9.95 1.96 -2.46
C LEU A 23 -11.28 1.23 -2.47
N THR A 24 -12.33 1.92 -2.85
CA THR A 24 -13.67 1.34 -2.98
C THR A 24 -13.86 0.63 -4.32
N ARG A 25 -14.91 -0.20 -4.40
CA ARG A 25 -15.33 -0.84 -5.66
C ARG A 25 -15.58 0.17 -6.77
N GLU A 26 -16.22 1.28 -6.45
CA GLU A 26 -16.55 2.36 -7.38
C GLU A 26 -15.26 3.03 -7.88
N GLU A 27 -14.34 3.34 -7.01
CA GLU A 27 -13.05 3.95 -7.34
C GLU A 27 -12.18 3.04 -8.19
N ALA A 28 -12.15 1.73 -7.87
CA ALA A 28 -11.42 0.73 -8.66
C ALA A 28 -11.95 0.55 -10.09
N ASN A 29 -13.15 1.07 -10.40
CA ASN A 29 -13.76 1.10 -11.73
C ASN A 29 -13.65 2.46 -12.42
N GLY A 30 -12.92 3.42 -11.85
CA GLY A 30 -12.70 4.73 -12.43
C GLY A 30 -12.04 4.68 -13.81
N THR A 31 -12.30 5.69 -14.63
CA THR A 31 -11.88 5.74 -16.04
C THR A 31 -11.08 6.98 -16.43
N VAL A 32 -10.76 7.86 -15.48
CA VAL A 32 -9.93 9.04 -15.73
C VAL A 32 -8.59 8.63 -16.34
N PRO A 33 -8.18 9.22 -17.47
CA PRO A 33 -6.90 8.90 -18.11
C PRO A 33 -5.72 9.23 -17.20
N ARG A 34 -4.68 8.37 -17.26
CA ARG A 34 -3.40 8.63 -16.61
C ARG A 34 -2.71 9.86 -17.24
N THR A 35 -2.15 10.74 -16.40
CA THR A 35 -1.57 12.01 -16.88
C THR A 35 -0.05 11.97 -17.07
N ASP A 36 0.66 11.10 -16.34
CA ASP A 36 2.14 11.01 -16.29
C ASP A 36 2.85 12.34 -15.99
N ASN A 37 2.13 13.28 -15.36
CA ASN A 37 2.61 14.63 -15.08
C ASN A 37 3.21 14.70 -13.68
N PHE A 38 4.41 14.16 -13.52
CA PHE A 38 5.16 14.22 -12.25
C PHE A 38 5.56 15.65 -11.91
N MET A 39 5.29 16.09 -10.69
CA MET A 39 5.59 17.42 -10.21
C MET A 39 5.92 17.45 -8.72
N ALA A 40 6.79 18.36 -8.31
CA ALA A 40 6.95 18.65 -6.89
C ALA A 40 5.64 19.21 -6.32
N ASP A 41 5.38 18.96 -5.04
CA ASP A 41 4.33 19.67 -4.31
C ASP A 41 4.94 20.94 -3.70
N GLU A 42 4.58 22.11 -4.25
CA GLU A 42 5.10 23.40 -3.81
C GLU A 42 4.66 23.76 -2.38
N ASN A 43 3.59 23.11 -1.87
CA ASN A 43 3.08 23.32 -0.52
C ASN A 43 3.82 22.47 0.51
N VAL A 44 4.62 21.48 0.08
CA VAL A 44 5.37 20.59 0.96
C VAL A 44 6.87 20.87 0.85
N PRO A 45 7.44 21.64 1.79
CA PRO A 45 8.88 21.90 1.80
C PRO A 45 9.69 20.60 1.85
N GLY A 46 10.68 20.48 0.97
CA GLY A 46 11.48 19.28 0.83
C GLY A 46 10.92 18.23 -0.15
N SER A 47 9.79 18.52 -0.82
CA SER A 47 9.32 17.67 -1.90
C SER A 47 10.43 17.48 -2.95
N ALA A 48 10.70 16.22 -3.31
CA ALA A 48 11.65 15.89 -4.36
C ALA A 48 11.24 16.52 -5.72
N LEU A 49 12.20 16.63 -6.62
CA LEU A 49 11.97 17.09 -7.99
C LEU A 49 11.94 15.88 -8.93
N PRO A 50 11.13 15.90 -10.00
CA PRO A 50 11.16 14.83 -11.01
C PRO A 50 12.54 14.64 -11.64
N THR A 51 13.37 15.69 -11.63
CA THR A 51 14.76 15.66 -12.14
C THR A 51 15.72 14.89 -11.28
N ASP A 52 15.42 14.70 -9.98
CA ASP A 52 16.27 13.93 -9.06
C ASP A 52 16.38 12.46 -9.48
N TYR A 53 15.35 11.95 -10.13
CA TYR A 53 15.30 10.56 -10.61
C TYR A 53 15.96 10.36 -11.98
N ARG A 54 16.33 11.45 -12.68
CA ARG A 54 16.92 11.34 -14.03
C ARG A 54 18.29 10.68 -13.96
N ASN A 55 18.48 9.61 -14.74
CA ASN A 55 19.73 8.83 -14.79
C ASN A 55 20.14 8.22 -13.43
N SER A 56 19.24 8.09 -12.47
CA SER A 56 19.51 7.50 -11.16
C SER A 56 19.54 5.97 -11.17
N GLY A 57 18.94 5.35 -12.19
CA GLY A 57 18.71 3.91 -12.24
C GLY A 57 17.41 3.47 -11.53
N TYR A 58 16.70 4.41 -10.89
CA TYR A 58 15.43 4.16 -10.20
C TYR A 58 14.25 4.77 -10.93
N ASP A 59 13.12 4.10 -10.87
CA ASP A 59 11.83 4.61 -11.29
C ASP A 59 11.25 5.56 -10.21
N ARG A 60 10.37 6.47 -10.62
CA ARG A 60 9.49 7.20 -9.71
C ARG A 60 8.36 6.28 -9.28
N GLY A 61 8.62 5.50 -8.23
CA GLY A 61 7.69 4.50 -7.74
C GLY A 61 6.57 5.13 -6.94
N HIS A 62 5.33 4.94 -7.38
CA HIS A 62 4.15 5.39 -6.65
C HIS A 62 3.95 4.58 -5.37
N MET A 63 3.59 5.26 -4.28
CA MET A 63 3.04 4.59 -3.10
C MET A 63 1.53 4.35 -3.31
N ALA A 64 0.71 5.39 -3.44
CA ALA A 64 -0.65 5.26 -3.92
C ALA A 64 -0.66 5.35 -5.46
N PRO A 65 -0.99 4.25 -6.18
CA PRO A 65 -0.82 4.18 -7.61
C PRO A 65 -1.86 5.02 -8.37
N ALA A 66 -1.46 5.61 -9.48
CA ALA A 66 -2.37 6.33 -10.38
C ALA A 66 -3.55 5.46 -10.87
N GLY A 67 -3.36 4.12 -10.89
CA GLY A 67 -4.41 3.17 -11.22
C GLY A 67 -5.59 3.18 -10.27
N ASP A 68 -5.35 3.52 -8.99
CA ASP A 68 -6.36 3.60 -7.94
C ASP A 68 -7.06 4.97 -7.88
N MET A 69 -6.51 5.97 -8.58
CA MET A 69 -7.01 7.37 -8.59
C MET A 69 -7.82 7.71 -9.85
N LYS A 70 -8.21 6.71 -10.64
CA LYS A 70 -8.97 6.88 -11.90
C LYS A 70 -10.41 7.34 -11.72
N TRP A 71 -10.88 7.48 -10.52
CA TRP A 71 -12.24 7.91 -10.20
C TRP A 71 -12.42 9.44 -10.18
N HIS A 72 -11.33 10.21 -10.01
CA HIS A 72 -11.39 11.66 -9.91
C HIS A 72 -10.18 12.35 -10.55
N VAL A 73 -10.42 13.41 -11.34
CA VAL A 73 -9.35 14.13 -12.07
C VAL A 73 -8.30 14.70 -11.12
N GLN A 74 -8.73 15.28 -9.99
CA GLN A 74 -7.81 15.87 -9.02
C GLN A 74 -7.01 14.77 -8.28
N ALA A 75 -7.64 13.67 -7.86
CA ALA A 75 -6.95 12.54 -7.27
C ALA A 75 -5.90 11.95 -8.23
N MET A 76 -6.23 11.80 -9.52
CA MET A 76 -5.28 11.40 -10.56
C MET A 76 -4.09 12.37 -10.65
N ARG A 77 -4.33 13.68 -10.66
CA ARG A 77 -3.27 14.68 -10.71
C ARG A 77 -2.36 14.60 -9.48
N GLU A 78 -2.95 14.52 -8.30
CA GLU A 78 -2.25 14.50 -7.02
C GLU A 78 -1.43 13.21 -6.83
N SER A 79 -1.86 12.08 -7.42
CA SER A 79 -1.08 10.85 -7.39
C SER A 79 0.32 10.99 -8.02
N PHE A 80 0.54 11.98 -8.87
CA PHE A 80 1.83 12.30 -9.51
C PHE A 80 2.68 13.32 -8.75
N TYR A 81 2.25 13.78 -7.59
CA TYR A 81 3.14 14.57 -6.74
C TYR A 81 4.32 13.74 -6.25
N MET A 82 5.51 14.36 -6.25
CA MET A 82 6.74 13.69 -5.81
C MET A 82 6.71 13.30 -4.33
N THR A 83 5.81 13.87 -3.54
CA THR A 83 5.54 13.47 -2.15
C THR A 83 4.92 12.07 -2.01
N ASN A 84 4.39 11.51 -3.11
CA ASN A 84 3.86 10.15 -3.21
C ASN A 84 4.86 9.18 -3.86
N MET A 85 6.10 9.61 -4.12
CA MET A 85 7.11 8.85 -4.87
C MET A 85 8.24 8.41 -3.97
N CYS A 86 8.72 7.17 -4.21
CA CYS A 86 10.00 6.68 -3.69
C CYS A 86 10.88 6.16 -4.83
N PRO A 87 12.22 6.20 -4.69
CA PRO A 87 13.11 5.54 -5.63
C PRO A 87 12.91 4.02 -5.60
N GLN A 88 12.23 3.48 -6.60
CA GLN A 88 12.00 2.04 -6.76
C GLN A 88 12.86 1.46 -7.89
N SER A 89 13.47 0.31 -7.64
CA SER A 89 14.08 -0.49 -8.70
C SER A 89 13.05 -0.81 -9.78
N PRO A 90 13.40 -0.74 -11.08
CA PRO A 90 12.52 -1.17 -12.16
C PRO A 90 12.00 -2.60 -11.99
N ASP A 91 12.82 -3.51 -11.45
CA ASP A 91 12.43 -4.91 -11.21
C ASP A 91 11.30 -5.04 -10.18
N LEU A 92 11.30 -4.19 -9.16
CA LEU A 92 10.21 -4.13 -8.19
C LEU A 92 8.99 -3.39 -8.78
N ASN A 93 9.21 -2.14 -9.23
CA ASN A 93 8.14 -1.22 -9.63
C ASN A 93 7.28 -1.78 -10.78
N ARG A 94 7.94 -2.37 -11.81
CA ARG A 94 7.29 -2.96 -12.99
C ARG A 94 7.04 -4.46 -12.85
N GLY A 95 7.30 -5.03 -11.69
CA GLY A 95 7.23 -6.45 -11.39
C GLY A 95 6.23 -6.79 -10.30
N ALA A 96 6.73 -7.20 -9.14
CA ALA A 96 5.90 -7.68 -8.04
C ALA A 96 5.00 -6.57 -7.45
N TRP A 97 5.48 -5.31 -7.41
CA TRP A 97 4.72 -4.18 -6.89
C TRP A 97 3.51 -3.86 -7.76
N GLU A 98 3.68 -3.74 -9.08
CA GLU A 98 2.58 -3.53 -10.03
C GLU A 98 1.54 -4.65 -9.95
N LYS A 99 1.98 -5.91 -9.88
CA LYS A 99 1.07 -7.06 -9.73
C LYS A 99 0.28 -7.00 -8.42
N LEU A 100 0.90 -6.56 -7.32
CA LEU A 100 0.21 -6.38 -6.05
C LEU A 100 -0.84 -5.26 -6.14
N GLU A 101 -0.54 -4.15 -6.79
CA GLU A 101 -1.50 -3.06 -7.05
C GLU A 101 -2.69 -3.53 -7.89
N GLU A 102 -2.44 -4.30 -8.96
CA GLU A 102 -3.51 -4.90 -9.78
C GLU A 102 -4.39 -5.85 -8.96
N LYS A 103 -3.76 -6.63 -8.07
CA LYS A 103 -4.48 -7.53 -7.17
C LYS A 103 -5.32 -6.75 -6.17
N CYS A 104 -4.83 -5.64 -5.59
CA CYS A 104 -5.61 -4.76 -4.71
C CYS A 104 -6.86 -4.23 -5.44
N ARG A 105 -6.73 -3.73 -6.67
CA ARG A 105 -7.88 -3.27 -7.46
C ARG A 105 -8.90 -4.39 -7.71
N THR A 106 -8.43 -5.60 -7.96
CA THR A 106 -9.31 -6.77 -8.12
C THR A 106 -10.05 -7.06 -6.82
N LYS A 107 -9.34 -7.06 -5.70
CA LYS A 107 -9.93 -7.32 -4.37
C LYS A 107 -10.89 -6.21 -3.93
N ALA A 108 -10.61 -4.95 -4.22
CA ALA A 108 -11.53 -3.84 -3.94
C ALA A 108 -12.88 -4.01 -4.68
N ARG A 109 -12.84 -4.50 -5.92
CA ARG A 109 -14.07 -4.83 -6.67
C ARG A 109 -14.84 -5.99 -6.08
N GLU A 110 -14.15 -6.99 -5.55
CA GLU A 110 -14.75 -8.19 -4.93
C GLU A 110 -15.25 -7.89 -3.51
N ASP A 111 -14.44 -7.25 -2.68
CA ASP A 111 -14.61 -7.11 -1.23
C ASP A 111 -15.22 -5.76 -0.81
N GLU A 112 -15.74 -4.97 -1.76
CA GLU A 112 -16.39 -3.66 -1.61
C GLU A 112 -15.41 -2.50 -1.34
N SER A 113 -14.46 -2.65 -0.42
CA SER A 113 -13.38 -1.67 -0.22
C SER A 113 -12.15 -2.30 0.44
N LEU A 114 -11.01 -1.65 0.24
CA LEU A 114 -9.77 -1.90 0.95
C LEU A 114 -9.28 -0.61 1.61
N ILE A 115 -8.69 -0.72 2.79
CA ILE A 115 -7.83 0.30 3.37
C ILE A 115 -6.40 -0.16 3.12
N ILE A 116 -5.60 0.68 2.47
CA ILE A 116 -4.23 0.33 2.05
C ILE A 116 -3.27 1.37 2.61
N ILE A 117 -2.19 0.89 3.24
CA ILE A 117 -1.10 1.71 3.74
C ILE A 117 0.20 1.14 3.19
N CYS A 118 1.06 1.98 2.64
CA CYS A 118 2.37 1.52 2.19
C CYS A 118 3.44 2.59 2.36
N GLY A 119 4.69 2.17 2.39
CA GLY A 119 5.82 3.07 2.53
C GLY A 119 7.16 2.38 2.38
N PRO A 120 8.24 3.16 2.42
CA PRO A 120 9.60 2.66 2.41
C PRO A 120 10.00 2.09 3.77
N ILE A 121 10.96 1.16 3.76
CA ILE A 121 11.66 0.67 4.93
C ILE A 121 13.15 0.98 4.73
N PHE A 122 13.70 1.74 5.67
CA PHE A 122 15.14 2.01 5.76
C PHE A 122 15.72 1.13 6.85
N ASP A 123 16.91 0.56 6.60
CA ASP A 123 17.62 -0.20 7.61
C ASP A 123 18.24 0.75 8.66
N GLU A 124 18.61 0.24 9.82
CA GLU A 124 19.25 1.02 10.90
C GLU A 124 20.54 1.73 10.46
N SER A 125 21.23 1.19 9.44
CA SER A 125 22.41 1.80 8.84
C SER A 125 22.10 3.02 7.97
N GLY A 126 20.82 3.35 7.81
CA GLY A 126 20.34 4.43 6.94
C GLY A 126 19.99 3.97 5.51
N PRO A 127 19.74 4.91 4.60
CA PRO A 127 19.32 4.60 3.23
C PRO A 127 20.44 3.88 2.44
N ALA A 128 20.05 3.02 1.49
CA ALA A 128 20.97 2.32 0.61
C ALA A 128 21.82 3.28 -0.24
N ALA A 129 21.24 4.39 -0.66
CA ALA A 129 21.88 5.47 -1.41
C ALA A 129 21.04 6.75 -1.30
N ARG A 130 21.53 7.84 -1.92
CA ARG A 130 20.75 9.06 -2.16
C ARG A 130 20.86 9.45 -3.62
N ILE A 131 19.77 9.91 -4.21
CA ILE A 131 19.70 10.30 -5.63
C ILE A 131 19.35 11.77 -5.80
N GLY A 132 19.73 12.30 -6.97
CA GLY A 132 19.42 13.68 -7.36
C GLY A 132 20.15 14.75 -6.54
N GLN A 133 19.83 16.00 -6.84
CA GLN A 133 20.40 17.15 -6.12
C GLN A 133 19.72 17.34 -4.74
N THR A 134 18.45 16.99 -4.65
CA THR A 134 17.69 17.05 -3.40
C THR A 134 18.22 16.02 -2.39
N GLY A 135 18.81 14.92 -2.85
CA GLY A 135 19.34 13.86 -1.99
C GLY A 135 18.25 12.90 -1.51
N VAL A 136 17.32 12.55 -2.39
CA VAL A 136 16.20 11.62 -2.09
C VAL A 136 16.78 10.27 -1.65
N ALA A 137 16.35 9.77 -0.52
CA ALA A 137 16.86 8.53 0.05
C ALA A 137 16.34 7.31 -0.73
N VAL A 138 17.20 6.32 -0.91
CA VAL A 138 16.83 5.04 -1.55
C VAL A 138 16.58 4.01 -0.46
N PRO A 139 15.34 3.52 -0.31
CA PRO A 139 15.02 2.52 0.70
C PRO A 139 15.51 1.13 0.28
N GLN A 140 15.81 0.28 1.24
CA GLN A 140 16.18 -1.11 1.00
C GLN A 140 14.97 -1.99 0.71
N ARG A 141 13.81 -1.68 1.32
CA ARG A 141 12.58 -2.47 1.20
C ARG A 141 11.36 -1.55 1.18
N PHE A 142 10.23 -2.12 0.84
CA PHE A 142 8.92 -1.47 0.94
C PHE A 142 7.94 -2.39 1.66
N PHE A 143 7.03 -1.78 2.42
CA PHE A 143 5.88 -2.48 2.98
C PHE A 143 4.59 -2.04 2.31
N LYS A 144 3.60 -2.92 2.35
CA LYS A 144 2.20 -2.61 2.07
C LYS A 144 1.33 -3.44 3.00
N VAL A 145 0.46 -2.79 3.78
CA VAL A 145 -0.57 -3.45 4.59
C VAL A 145 -1.94 -3.15 4.01
N ILE A 146 -2.81 -4.14 4.03
CA ILE A 146 -4.13 -4.11 3.40
C ILE A 146 -5.14 -4.67 4.39
N LEU A 147 -6.20 -3.90 4.64
CA LEU A 147 -7.38 -4.34 5.39
C LEU A 147 -8.58 -4.38 4.45
N ALA A 148 -9.29 -5.49 4.42
CA ALA A 148 -10.57 -5.66 3.70
C ALA A 148 -11.74 -5.74 4.70
N PRO A 149 -12.22 -4.60 5.22
CA PRO A 149 -13.16 -4.58 6.34
C PRO A 149 -14.57 -5.01 5.92
N LYS A 150 -14.92 -4.83 4.65
CA LYS A 150 -16.25 -5.14 4.11
C LYS A 150 -16.31 -6.46 3.35
N ALA A 151 -15.21 -7.22 3.28
CA ALA A 151 -15.21 -8.56 2.72
C ALA A 151 -16.22 -9.47 3.43
N GLU A 152 -16.70 -10.51 2.75
CA GLU A 152 -17.58 -11.51 3.38
C GLU A 152 -16.96 -12.10 4.66
N ARG A 153 -15.63 -12.26 4.61
CA ARG A 153 -14.77 -12.57 5.77
C ARG A 153 -13.71 -11.48 5.80
N PRO A 154 -13.82 -10.50 6.71
CA PRO A 154 -12.79 -9.47 6.85
C PRO A 154 -11.41 -10.09 7.11
N TYR A 155 -10.38 -9.51 6.52
CA TYR A 155 -8.99 -9.94 6.69
C TYR A 155 -8.05 -8.75 6.59
N ALA A 156 -6.87 -8.90 7.20
CA ALA A 156 -5.74 -8.03 6.97
C ALA A 156 -4.54 -8.87 6.47
N ILE A 157 -3.63 -8.22 5.77
CA ILE A 157 -2.41 -8.85 5.24
C ILE A 157 -1.33 -7.82 5.03
N GLY A 158 -0.09 -8.18 5.36
CA GLY A 158 1.12 -7.42 5.10
C GLY A 158 1.92 -7.99 3.92
N PHE A 159 2.74 -7.13 3.33
CA PHE A 159 3.76 -7.50 2.34
C PHE A 159 5.03 -6.73 2.63
N ILE A 160 6.18 -7.40 2.57
CA ILE A 160 7.50 -6.79 2.63
C ILE A 160 8.29 -7.24 1.41
N MET A 161 8.69 -6.27 0.59
CA MET A 161 9.38 -6.52 -0.68
C MET A 161 10.72 -5.81 -0.69
N PRO A 162 11.83 -6.48 -1.11
CA PRO A 162 13.09 -5.80 -1.34
C PRO A 162 12.95 -4.77 -2.48
N ASN A 163 13.74 -3.70 -2.43
CA ASN A 163 13.83 -2.75 -3.53
C ASN A 163 14.66 -3.34 -4.69
N GLY A 164 14.15 -4.40 -5.29
CA GLY A 164 14.79 -5.20 -6.30
C GLY A 164 13.86 -6.31 -6.81
N TYR A 165 14.44 -7.35 -7.38
CA TYR A 165 13.67 -8.53 -7.78
C TYR A 165 13.10 -9.26 -6.55
N VAL A 166 11.82 -9.63 -6.63
CA VAL A 166 11.10 -10.34 -5.56
C VAL A 166 11.03 -11.82 -5.94
N GLU A 167 11.89 -12.63 -5.32
CA GLU A 167 11.88 -14.08 -5.51
C GLU A 167 10.57 -14.67 -4.97
N GLY A 168 9.95 -15.62 -5.70
CA GLY A 168 8.65 -16.18 -5.33
C GLY A 168 7.45 -15.23 -5.44
N GLY A 169 7.68 -13.96 -5.76
CA GLY A 169 6.64 -12.95 -5.97
C GLY A 169 5.83 -12.63 -4.71
N MET A 170 4.56 -12.26 -4.89
CA MET A 170 3.70 -11.83 -3.78
C MET A 170 3.53 -12.87 -2.67
N GLN A 171 3.56 -14.16 -3.00
CA GLN A 171 3.33 -15.22 -2.01
C GLN A 171 4.44 -15.26 -0.97
N GLU A 172 5.70 -15.18 -1.42
CA GLU A 172 6.87 -15.20 -0.52
C GLU A 172 7.05 -13.87 0.22
N ALA A 173 6.51 -12.78 -0.34
CA ALA A 173 6.55 -11.46 0.28
C ALA A 173 5.41 -11.22 1.29
N ALA A 174 4.42 -12.13 1.34
CA ALA A 174 3.27 -12.00 2.23
C ALA A 174 3.65 -12.33 3.68
N VAL A 175 3.24 -11.48 4.59
CA VAL A 175 3.49 -11.57 6.04
C VAL A 175 2.23 -11.15 6.80
N SER A 176 2.21 -11.32 8.11
CA SER A 176 1.18 -10.73 8.98
C SER A 176 1.37 -9.21 9.08
N VAL A 177 0.33 -8.49 9.53
CA VAL A 177 0.47 -7.05 9.82
C VAL A 177 1.42 -6.85 10.99
N ASP A 178 1.33 -7.67 12.05
CA ASP A 178 2.24 -7.66 13.21
C ASP A 178 3.72 -7.73 12.80
N GLU A 179 4.04 -8.55 11.76
CA GLU A 179 5.42 -8.63 11.25
C GLU A 179 5.86 -7.33 10.58
N VAL A 180 4.95 -6.61 9.92
CA VAL A 180 5.25 -5.28 9.36
C VAL A 180 5.43 -4.27 10.48
N GLU A 181 4.60 -4.30 11.51
CA GLU A 181 4.70 -3.43 12.69
C GLU A 181 6.01 -3.62 13.43
N ALA A 182 6.40 -4.87 13.66
CA ALA A 182 7.67 -5.20 14.31
C ALA A 182 8.90 -4.60 13.60
N ILE A 183 8.81 -4.40 12.27
CA ILE A 183 9.90 -3.84 11.46
C ILE A 183 9.80 -2.32 11.35
N THR A 184 8.59 -1.77 11.22
CA THR A 184 8.37 -0.35 10.94
C THR A 184 8.19 0.49 12.21
N GLY A 185 7.79 -0.14 13.31
CA GLY A 185 7.43 0.54 14.56
C GLY A 185 6.10 1.30 14.48
N TYR A 186 5.32 1.10 13.42
CA TYR A 186 3.96 1.64 13.32
C TYR A 186 2.97 0.71 14.01
N ASP A 187 1.84 1.25 14.39
CA ASP A 187 0.66 0.60 14.94
C ASP A 187 -0.46 0.83 13.93
N PHE A 188 -0.71 -0.18 13.08
CA PHE A 188 -1.69 -0.09 12.01
C PHE A 188 -3.08 -0.42 12.56
N PHE A 189 -4.11 0.18 11.95
CA PHE A 189 -5.52 -0.11 12.25
C PHE A 189 -5.92 0.05 13.72
N SER A 190 -5.15 0.79 14.54
CA SER A 190 -5.35 1.05 15.98
C SER A 190 -6.71 1.69 16.34
N ALA A 191 -7.51 2.07 15.35
CA ALA A 191 -8.89 2.50 15.56
C ALA A 191 -9.88 1.33 15.67
N LEU A 192 -9.45 0.09 15.38
CA LEU A 192 -10.26 -1.10 15.58
C LEU A 192 -10.36 -1.47 17.06
N PRO A 193 -11.41 -2.20 17.50
CA PRO A 193 -11.41 -2.81 18.82
C PRO A 193 -10.23 -3.79 18.96
N ASP A 194 -9.51 -3.74 20.10
CA ASP A 194 -8.28 -4.52 20.37
C ASP A 194 -8.39 -6.00 19.99
N ASP A 195 -9.47 -6.69 20.42
CA ASP A 195 -9.70 -8.11 20.10
C ASP A 195 -9.82 -8.37 18.58
N THR A 196 -10.32 -7.39 17.83
CA THR A 196 -10.50 -7.48 16.37
C THR A 196 -9.22 -7.19 15.64
N GLU A 197 -8.49 -6.20 16.10
CA GLU A 197 -7.18 -5.80 15.61
C GLU A 197 -6.20 -6.98 15.75
N GLU A 198 -5.99 -7.50 16.97
CA GLU A 198 -5.14 -8.66 17.23
C GLU A 198 -5.50 -9.87 16.37
N LEU A 199 -6.81 -10.15 16.18
CA LEU A 199 -7.27 -11.25 15.35
C LEU A 199 -6.89 -11.08 13.88
N LEU A 200 -6.98 -9.86 13.34
CA LEU A 200 -6.72 -9.57 11.93
C LEU A 200 -5.22 -9.45 11.64
N GLU A 201 -4.45 -8.87 12.55
CA GLU A 201 -3.06 -8.50 12.33
C GLU A 201 -2.08 -9.64 12.58
N SER A 202 -2.42 -10.55 13.51
CA SER A 202 -1.58 -11.71 13.83
C SER A 202 -1.49 -12.76 12.73
N ARG A 203 -2.25 -12.63 11.63
CA ARG A 203 -2.37 -13.65 10.58
C ARG A 203 -1.94 -13.17 9.21
N CYS A 204 -1.23 -14.04 8.49
CA CYS A 204 -0.98 -13.87 7.06
C CYS A 204 -2.00 -14.70 6.26
N ASP A 205 -3.16 -14.12 5.90
CA ASP A 205 -4.19 -14.83 5.13
C ASP A 205 -4.03 -14.63 3.61
N PHE A 206 -2.85 -15.00 3.09
CA PHE A 206 -2.56 -14.92 1.66
C PHE A 206 -3.54 -15.74 0.82
N GLN A 207 -4.08 -16.84 1.36
CA GLN A 207 -5.05 -17.64 0.61
C GLN A 207 -6.35 -16.88 0.36
N THR A 208 -6.86 -16.14 1.35
CA THR A 208 -8.05 -15.30 1.20
C THR A 208 -7.77 -14.15 0.24
N PHE A 209 -6.64 -13.48 0.37
CA PHE A 209 -6.24 -12.39 -0.51
C PHE A 209 -6.01 -12.86 -1.96
N SER A 210 -5.39 -14.01 -2.18
CA SER A 210 -5.03 -14.49 -3.51
C SER A 210 -6.21 -15.07 -4.30
N ARG A 211 -7.22 -15.63 -3.62
CA ARG A 211 -8.38 -16.24 -4.28
C ARG A 211 -9.34 -15.19 -4.84
N SER A 212 -9.97 -15.53 -5.97
CA SER A 212 -11.18 -14.83 -6.44
C SER A 212 -12.38 -15.27 -5.60
N SER A 213 -13.31 -14.35 -5.33
CA SER A 213 -14.50 -14.54 -4.50
C SER A 213 -15.58 -15.46 -5.11
N ALA A 214 -15.24 -16.37 -6.01
CA ALA A 214 -16.16 -17.39 -6.46
C ALA A 214 -16.50 -18.36 -5.31
N PRO A 215 -17.78 -18.67 -5.06
CA PRO A 215 -18.20 -19.47 -3.92
C PRO A 215 -17.62 -20.87 -3.99
N ARG A 216 -16.61 -21.15 -3.15
CA ARG A 216 -16.09 -22.49 -2.90
C ARG A 216 -16.22 -22.81 -1.44
N THR A 217 -16.90 -23.91 -1.15
CA THR A 217 -16.97 -24.59 0.16
C THR A 217 -15.57 -25.01 0.61
N THR A 218 -14.81 -24.10 1.16
CA THR A 218 -13.57 -24.41 1.88
C THR A 218 -13.78 -24.14 3.37
N LYS A 219 -13.33 -25.06 4.22
CA LYS A 219 -13.35 -24.85 5.67
C LYS A 219 -12.68 -23.52 5.99
N SER A 220 -13.38 -22.70 6.78
CA SER A 220 -12.85 -21.44 7.31
C SER A 220 -11.55 -21.69 8.07
N THR A 221 -10.57 -20.82 7.91
CA THR A 221 -9.40 -20.73 8.77
C THR A 221 -9.74 -20.15 10.15
N TYR A 222 -10.90 -19.51 10.25
CA TYR A 222 -11.42 -18.88 11.46
C TYR A 222 -12.41 -19.80 12.18
N SER A 223 -12.39 -19.79 13.52
CA SER A 223 -13.40 -20.42 14.37
C SER A 223 -14.76 -19.70 14.24
N ASP A 224 -15.84 -20.33 14.69
CA ASP A 224 -17.18 -19.73 14.64
C ASP A 224 -17.29 -18.44 15.46
N ASP A 225 -16.53 -18.32 16.57
CA ASP A 225 -16.50 -17.12 17.40
C ASP A 225 -15.74 -15.98 16.73
N GLU A 226 -14.60 -16.27 16.10
CA GLU A 226 -13.85 -15.31 15.30
C GLU A 226 -14.69 -14.79 14.11
N LEU A 227 -15.40 -15.68 13.43
CA LEU A 227 -16.33 -15.27 12.35
C LEU A 227 -17.46 -14.38 12.86
N ARG A 228 -17.90 -14.57 14.12
CA ARG A 228 -18.92 -13.70 14.72
C ARG A 228 -18.37 -12.30 15.01
N GLN A 229 -17.14 -12.19 15.49
CA GLN A 229 -16.45 -10.90 15.70
C GLN A 229 -16.27 -10.15 14.37
N LEU A 230 -15.77 -10.84 13.36
CA LEU A 230 -15.56 -10.25 12.02
C LEU A 230 -16.87 -9.77 11.36
N ARG A 231 -18.00 -10.48 11.61
CA ARG A 231 -19.32 -10.00 11.14
C ARG A 231 -19.77 -8.74 11.85
N LYS A 232 -19.48 -8.59 13.16
CA LYS A 232 -19.77 -7.35 13.90
C LYS A 232 -18.96 -6.18 13.36
N LEU A 233 -17.69 -6.38 13.03
CA LEU A 233 -16.86 -5.36 12.40
C LEU A 233 -17.50 -4.85 11.10
N ARG A 234 -17.94 -5.75 10.23
CA ARG A 234 -18.63 -5.40 8.98
C ARG A 234 -19.91 -4.57 9.20
N GLU A 235 -20.61 -4.80 10.31
CA GLU A 235 -21.81 -4.04 10.66
C GLU A 235 -21.48 -2.63 11.18
N LEU A 236 -20.36 -2.46 11.89
CA LEU A 236 -19.91 -1.17 12.43
C LEU A 236 -19.34 -0.24 11.35
N LEU A 237 -18.86 -0.81 10.23
CA LEU A 237 -18.23 -0.06 9.14
C LEU A 237 -19.21 0.22 7.97
N ARG A 238 -20.50 -0.05 8.14
CA ARG A 238 -21.59 0.30 7.23
C ARG A 238 -22.18 1.66 7.58
#